data_b5845647cb80a6d635f116b294d5d384
#
_entry.id   b5845647cb80a6d635f116b294d5d384
#
_cell.length_a   1.000
_cell.length_b   1.000
_cell.length_c   1.000
_cell.angle_alpha   90.00
_cell.angle_beta   90.00
_cell.angle_gamma   90.00
#
_symmetry.space_group_name_H-M   'P 1'
#
loop_
_entity.id
_entity.type
_entity.pdbx_description
1 polymer ?
#
loop_
_entity_poly.entity_id
_entity_poly.type
_entity_poly.pdbx_seq_one_letter_code
_entity_poly.pdbx_strand_id
1 'polypeptide(L)'
;AALREDPDVILVGELRDLETIGMALTAAETGHLVFGTLHTSGAPNTVNRIIDVFPPEQQGQIRAQLAESLNMVVTQKLFKKKDGSGRVGAFEVMVCNAPIKNLIREAKIHQIPSVMQTGQREGMITMEKSIEDLIGRGDISNAEKNS
;
A
#
# COMPACT_ATOMS: atom_id res chain seq x y z
N ALA A 1 15.84 18.76 -5.06
CA ALA A 1 15.49 20.14 -4.79
C ALA A 1 14.42 20.31 -3.70
N ALA A 2 13.41 19.43 -3.63
CA ALA A 2 12.36 19.54 -2.60
C ALA A 2 12.95 19.53 -1.18
N LEU A 3 13.95 18.71 -0.92
CA LEU A 3 14.60 18.62 0.40
C LEU A 3 15.31 19.90 0.82
N ARG A 4 15.69 20.73 -0.14
CA ARG A 4 16.37 22.00 0.14
C ARG A 4 15.40 23.10 0.55
N GLU A 5 14.10 22.90 0.34
CA GLU A 5 13.07 23.86 0.66
C GLU A 5 12.40 23.61 2.01
N ASP A 6 12.90 22.65 2.78
CA ASP A 6 12.37 22.24 4.10
C ASP A 6 10.86 21.97 4.09
N PRO A 7 10.32 21.18 3.15
CA PRO A 7 8.90 20.88 3.18
C PRO A 7 8.57 19.90 4.31
N ASP A 8 7.36 20.01 4.86
CA ASP A 8 6.84 19.02 5.82
C ASP A 8 6.25 17.82 5.10
N VAL A 9 5.70 18.03 3.92
CA VAL A 9 5.01 17.03 3.13
C VAL A 9 5.58 17.02 1.72
N ILE A 10 5.87 15.83 1.21
CA ILE A 10 6.39 15.64 -0.14
C ILE A 10 5.44 14.71 -0.89
N LEU A 11 5.05 15.11 -2.09
CA LEU A 11 4.28 14.27 -2.99
C LEU A 11 5.16 13.81 -4.14
N VAL A 12 5.31 12.49 -4.28
CA VAL A 12 6.02 11.88 -5.41
C VAL A 12 4.97 11.35 -6.37
N GLY A 13 4.94 11.87 -7.58
CA GLY A 13 3.91 11.53 -8.56
C GLY A 13 3.81 10.05 -8.84
N GLU A 14 4.97 9.38 -8.96
CA GLU A 14 5.00 7.94 -9.18
C GLU A 14 6.32 7.37 -8.68
N LEU A 15 6.25 6.27 -7.95
CA LEU A 15 7.42 5.52 -7.45
C LEU A 15 7.77 4.43 -8.47
N ARG A 16 8.56 4.78 -9.47
CA ARG A 16 8.83 3.93 -10.62
C ARG A 16 10.14 3.19 -10.57
N ASP A 17 11.18 3.85 -10.12
CA ASP A 17 12.55 3.37 -10.23
C ASP A 17 13.29 3.48 -8.89
N LEU A 18 14.47 2.87 -8.87
CA LEU A 18 15.32 2.84 -7.68
C LEU A 18 15.65 4.23 -7.15
N GLU A 19 15.94 5.17 -8.05
CA GLU A 19 16.32 6.52 -7.66
C GLU A 19 15.17 7.24 -6.95
N THR A 20 13.98 7.22 -7.52
CA THR A 20 12.80 7.86 -6.96
C THR A 20 12.40 7.23 -5.63
N ILE A 21 12.41 5.90 -5.56
CA ILE A 21 12.06 5.18 -4.33
C ILE A 21 13.11 5.44 -3.25
N GLY A 22 14.39 5.43 -3.60
CA GLY A 22 15.47 5.75 -2.68
C GLY A 22 15.35 7.14 -2.08
N MET A 23 15.02 8.13 -2.91
CA MET A 23 14.77 9.50 -2.46
C MET A 23 13.60 9.58 -1.50
N ALA A 24 12.51 8.88 -1.81
CA ALA A 24 11.31 8.85 -0.96
C ALA A 24 11.62 8.25 0.41
N LEU A 25 12.37 7.14 0.45
CA LEU A 25 12.77 6.51 1.70
C LEU A 25 13.65 7.44 2.53
N THR A 26 14.62 8.09 1.91
CA THR A 26 15.51 9.05 2.60
C THR A 26 14.71 10.21 3.16
N ALA A 27 13.79 10.76 2.40
CA ALA A 27 12.94 11.86 2.86
C ALA A 27 12.09 11.43 4.06
N ALA A 28 11.50 10.23 4.02
CA ALA A 28 10.71 9.71 5.11
C ALA A 28 11.55 9.52 6.38
N GLU A 29 12.77 9.01 6.25
CA GLU A 29 13.69 8.81 7.39
C GLU A 29 14.12 10.14 8.02
N THR A 30 14.15 11.21 7.25
CA THR A 30 14.55 12.53 7.74
C THR A 30 13.39 13.37 8.26
N GLY A 31 12.25 12.74 8.52
CA GLY A 31 11.14 13.38 9.22
C GLY A 31 10.05 13.98 8.32
N HIS A 32 10.08 13.71 7.02
CA HIS A 32 9.05 14.19 6.10
C HIS A 32 7.91 13.18 5.97
N LEU A 33 6.70 13.68 5.80
CA LEU A 33 5.59 12.83 5.37
C LEU A 33 5.62 12.73 3.84
N VAL A 34 5.76 11.52 3.34
CA VAL A 34 5.88 11.29 1.90
C VAL A 34 4.67 10.51 1.39
N PHE A 35 4.03 11.03 0.35
CA PHE A 35 3.00 10.33 -0.41
C PHE A 35 3.57 9.92 -1.76
N GLY A 36 3.38 8.67 -2.14
CA GLY A 36 3.80 8.18 -3.45
C GLY A 36 2.75 7.27 -4.04
N THR A 37 2.78 7.10 -5.35
CA THR A 37 1.85 6.21 -6.05
C THR A 37 2.60 5.13 -6.80
N LEU A 38 1.97 3.97 -6.90
CA LEU A 38 2.44 2.84 -7.69
C LEU A 38 1.25 2.22 -8.43
N HIS A 39 1.54 1.47 -9.47
CA HIS A 39 0.54 0.71 -10.21
C HIS A 39 0.65 -0.77 -9.82
N THR A 40 0.12 -1.10 -8.65
CA THR A 40 0.17 -2.47 -8.09
C THR A 40 -1.21 -2.87 -7.59
N SER A 41 -1.45 -4.17 -7.53
CA SER A 41 -2.68 -4.71 -6.97
C SER A 41 -2.37 -5.34 -5.61
N GLY A 42 -2.97 -4.76 -4.55
CA GLY A 42 -2.81 -5.26 -3.19
C GLY A 42 -1.59 -4.71 -2.45
N ALA A 43 -1.75 -4.54 -1.15
CA ALA A 43 -0.71 -3.97 -0.30
C ALA A 43 0.55 -4.84 -0.23
N PRO A 44 0.46 -6.18 -0.10
CA PRO A 44 1.66 -7.02 -0.13
C PRO A 44 2.46 -6.87 -1.42
N ASN A 45 1.80 -6.84 -2.56
CA ASN A 45 2.47 -6.65 -3.85
C ASN A 45 3.14 -5.28 -3.96
N THR A 46 2.53 -4.27 -3.36
CA THR A 46 3.11 -2.93 -3.31
C THR A 46 4.45 -2.94 -2.57
N VAL A 47 4.49 -3.58 -1.41
CA VAL A 47 5.71 -3.71 -0.62
C VAL A 47 6.79 -4.46 -1.41
N ASN A 48 6.43 -5.59 -2.02
CA ASN A 48 7.36 -6.35 -2.84
C ASN A 48 7.89 -5.54 -4.02
N ARG A 49 7.03 -4.77 -4.68
CA ARG A 49 7.43 -3.95 -5.83
C ARG A 49 8.49 -2.91 -5.43
N ILE A 50 8.30 -2.28 -4.29
CA ILE A 50 9.26 -1.30 -3.79
C ILE A 50 10.62 -1.95 -3.52
N ILE A 51 10.63 -3.12 -2.89
CA ILE A 51 11.86 -3.83 -2.54
C ILE A 51 12.57 -4.36 -3.79
N ASP A 52 11.80 -4.90 -4.74
CA ASP A 52 12.34 -5.61 -5.91
C ASP A 52 13.10 -4.71 -6.88
N VAL A 53 12.92 -3.38 -6.84
CA VAL A 53 13.69 -2.48 -7.70
C VAL A 53 15.16 -2.37 -7.25
N PHE A 54 15.48 -2.78 -6.03
CA PHE A 54 16.83 -2.73 -5.50
C PHE A 54 17.58 -4.03 -5.76
N PRO A 55 18.92 -3.96 -5.95
CA PRO A 55 19.72 -5.17 -6.07
C PRO A 55 19.58 -6.09 -4.85
N PRO A 56 19.69 -7.42 -5.03
CA PRO A 56 19.51 -8.37 -3.92
C PRO A 56 20.33 -8.06 -2.68
N GLU A 57 21.58 -7.62 -2.85
CA GLU A 57 22.47 -7.29 -1.73
C GLU A 57 22.03 -6.09 -0.93
N GLN A 58 21.14 -5.26 -1.46
CA GLN A 58 20.61 -4.09 -0.77
C GLN A 58 19.23 -4.33 -0.17
N GLN A 59 18.55 -5.39 -0.57
CA GLN A 59 17.15 -5.58 -0.21
C GLN A 59 16.91 -5.75 1.29
N GLY A 60 17.84 -6.38 2.01
CA GLY A 60 17.72 -6.51 3.46
C GLY A 60 17.69 -5.17 4.17
N GLN A 61 18.56 -4.26 3.76
CA GLN A 61 18.60 -2.89 4.29
C GLN A 61 17.33 -2.12 3.93
N ILE A 62 16.86 -2.27 2.69
CA ILE A 62 15.65 -1.60 2.21
C ILE A 62 14.42 -2.09 3.00
N ARG A 63 14.33 -3.39 3.28
CA ARG A 63 13.24 -3.92 4.12
C ARG A 63 13.22 -3.27 5.49
N ALA A 64 14.39 -3.13 6.12
CA ALA A 64 14.49 -2.49 7.42
C ALA A 64 14.07 -1.02 7.38
N GLN A 65 14.53 -0.28 6.37
CA GLN A 65 14.17 1.12 6.18
C GLN A 65 12.67 1.27 5.92
N LEU A 66 12.13 0.44 5.04
CA LEU A 66 10.70 0.49 4.68
C LEU A 66 9.83 0.13 5.88
N ALA A 67 10.21 -0.88 6.65
CA ALA A 67 9.48 -1.26 7.85
C ALA A 67 9.36 -0.12 8.86
N GLU A 68 10.41 0.69 8.99
CA GLU A 68 10.38 1.84 9.89
C GLU A 68 9.62 3.03 9.32
N SER A 69 9.64 3.21 8.01
CA SER A 69 9.15 4.43 7.36
C SER A 69 7.74 4.33 6.81
N LEU A 70 7.30 3.12 6.43
CA LEU A 70 6.00 2.94 5.81
C LEU A 70 4.89 2.99 6.85
N ASN A 71 3.94 3.89 6.67
CA ASN A 71 2.82 4.06 7.59
C ASN A 71 1.55 3.36 7.10
N MET A 72 1.26 3.48 5.81
CA MET A 72 0.00 2.98 5.26
C MET A 72 0.12 2.74 3.77
N VAL A 73 -0.56 1.71 3.29
CA VAL A 73 -0.73 1.46 1.86
C VAL A 73 -2.22 1.36 1.58
N VAL A 74 -2.68 2.12 0.60
CA VAL A 74 -4.07 2.05 0.12
C VAL A 74 -4.05 1.61 -1.33
N THR A 75 -4.77 0.54 -1.64
CA THR A 75 -4.95 0.09 -3.02
C THR A 75 -6.41 0.21 -3.42
N GLN A 76 -6.64 0.40 -4.70
CA GLN A 76 -7.97 0.70 -5.22
C GLN A 76 -8.28 -0.20 -6.41
N LYS A 77 -9.53 -0.63 -6.48
CA LYS A 77 -10.08 -1.32 -7.64
C LYS A 77 -11.43 -0.70 -7.97
N LEU A 78 -11.65 -0.35 -9.23
CA LEU A 78 -12.88 0.29 -9.67
C LEU A 78 -13.82 -0.76 -10.28
N PHE A 79 -15.09 -0.65 -9.95
CA PHE A 79 -16.16 -1.52 -10.48
C PHE A 79 -17.28 -0.68 -11.08
N LYS A 80 -17.94 -1.21 -12.10
CA LYS A 80 -19.15 -0.59 -12.61
C LYS A 80 -20.26 -0.79 -11.60
N LYS A 81 -21.00 0.27 -11.33
CA LYS A 81 -22.16 0.18 -10.46
C LYS A 81 -23.23 -0.69 -11.10
N LYS A 82 -23.95 -1.43 -10.27
CA LYS A 82 -25.02 -2.32 -10.69
C LYS A 82 -26.14 -1.61 -11.46
N ASP A 83 -26.43 -0.34 -11.08
CA ASP A 83 -27.47 0.47 -11.71
C ASP A 83 -27.00 1.15 -13.01
N GLY A 84 -25.73 1.00 -13.38
CA GLY A 84 -25.19 1.61 -14.59
C GLY A 84 -24.87 3.09 -14.49
N SER A 85 -24.97 3.71 -13.31
CA SER A 85 -24.80 5.15 -13.12
C SER A 85 -23.32 5.59 -13.01
N GLY A 86 -22.35 4.69 -13.22
CA GLY A 86 -20.94 5.03 -13.13
C GLY A 86 -20.14 3.94 -12.43
N ARG A 87 -19.06 4.33 -11.78
CA ARG A 87 -18.15 3.41 -11.10
C ARG A 87 -18.09 3.69 -9.60
N VAL A 88 -17.70 2.67 -8.86
CA VAL A 88 -17.46 2.76 -7.41
C VAL A 88 -16.13 2.08 -7.10
N GLY A 89 -15.41 2.60 -6.10
CA GLY A 89 -14.13 2.05 -5.69
C GLY A 89 -14.24 1.07 -4.55
N ALA A 90 -13.52 -0.05 -4.66
CA ALA A 90 -13.19 -0.90 -3.54
C ALA A 90 -11.77 -0.57 -3.12
N PHE A 91 -11.51 -0.56 -1.82
CA PHE A 91 -10.22 -0.16 -1.28
C PHE A 91 -9.68 -1.21 -0.32
N GLU A 92 -8.39 -1.50 -0.46
CA GLU A 92 -7.65 -2.26 0.53
C GLU A 92 -6.78 -1.29 1.30
N VAL A 93 -6.81 -1.36 2.63
CA VAL A 93 -6.03 -0.49 3.49
C VAL A 93 -5.18 -1.34 4.42
N MET A 94 -3.86 -1.17 4.34
CA MET A 94 -2.90 -1.77 5.25
C MET A 94 -2.30 -0.67 6.11
N VAL A 95 -2.44 -0.81 7.42
CA VAL A 95 -1.77 0.07 8.39
C VAL A 95 -0.55 -0.68 8.91
N CYS A 96 0.63 -0.07 8.80
CA CYS A 96 1.88 -0.73 9.20
C CYS A 96 2.03 -0.72 10.72
N ASN A 97 1.32 -1.63 11.38
CA ASN A 97 1.47 -1.87 12.80
C ASN A 97 2.72 -2.72 13.08
N ALA A 98 3.01 -3.00 14.35
CA ALA A 98 4.21 -3.74 14.74
C ALA A 98 4.30 -5.13 14.08
N PRO A 99 3.24 -5.95 14.04
CA PRO A 99 3.32 -7.24 13.35
C PRO A 99 3.66 -7.11 11.87
N ILE A 100 3.05 -6.15 11.15
CA ILE A 100 3.32 -5.95 9.73
C ILE A 100 4.76 -5.48 9.50
N LYS A 101 5.26 -4.56 10.33
CA LYS A 101 6.65 -4.11 10.27
C LYS A 101 7.62 -5.28 10.40
N ASN A 102 7.35 -6.19 11.33
CA ASN A 102 8.18 -7.37 11.54
C ASN A 102 8.16 -8.30 10.32
N LEU A 103 6.99 -8.50 9.72
CA LEU A 103 6.87 -9.32 8.51
C LEU A 103 7.66 -8.73 7.34
N ILE A 104 7.65 -7.41 7.22
CA ILE A 104 8.44 -6.73 6.17
C ILE A 104 9.94 -6.94 6.41
N ARG A 105 10.42 -6.74 7.63
CA ARG A 105 11.83 -6.94 7.99
C ARG A 105 12.29 -8.36 7.72
N GLU A 106 11.46 -9.33 8.03
CA GLU A 106 11.81 -10.75 7.94
C GLU A 106 11.54 -11.38 6.57
N ALA A 107 11.15 -10.56 5.60
CA ALA A 107 10.82 -11.03 4.24
C ALA A 107 9.66 -12.02 4.22
N LYS A 108 8.71 -11.87 5.15
CA LYS A 108 7.53 -12.73 5.25
C LYS A 108 6.27 -11.99 4.76
N ILE A 109 6.40 -11.31 3.63
CA ILE A 109 5.33 -10.48 3.05
C ILE A 109 4.05 -11.29 2.81
N HIS A 110 4.18 -12.57 2.46
CA HIS A 110 3.05 -13.46 2.18
C HIS A 110 2.14 -13.68 3.41
N GLN A 111 2.60 -13.34 4.61
CA GLN A 111 1.80 -13.46 5.84
C GLN A 111 1.02 -12.18 6.18
N ILE A 112 1.24 -11.10 5.45
CA ILE A 112 0.55 -9.83 5.70
C ILE A 112 -0.98 -9.95 5.60
N PRO A 113 -1.56 -10.66 4.63
CA PRO A 113 -3.02 -10.79 4.54
C PRO A 113 -3.66 -11.31 5.82
N SER A 114 -3.02 -12.27 6.51
CA SER A 114 -3.55 -12.80 7.77
C SER A 114 -3.64 -11.75 8.87
N VAL A 115 -2.65 -10.87 8.94
CA VAL A 115 -2.64 -9.76 9.91
C VAL A 115 -3.73 -8.74 9.54
N MET A 116 -3.88 -8.44 8.27
CA MET A 116 -4.89 -7.47 7.81
C MET A 116 -6.31 -7.94 8.14
N GLN A 117 -6.58 -9.23 8.04
CA GLN A 117 -7.91 -9.79 8.33
C GLN A 117 -8.33 -9.53 9.78
N THR A 118 -7.40 -9.38 10.70
CA THR A 118 -7.67 -9.13 12.11
C THR A 118 -7.40 -7.69 12.52
N GLY A 119 -7.07 -6.82 11.56
CA GLY A 119 -6.68 -5.44 11.84
C GLY A 119 -7.79 -4.41 11.66
N GLN A 120 -9.06 -4.80 11.70
CA GLN A 120 -10.19 -3.89 11.46
C GLN A 120 -10.22 -2.73 12.45
N ARG A 121 -9.89 -2.95 13.71
CA ARG A 121 -9.88 -1.91 14.74
C ARG A 121 -8.82 -0.83 14.46
N GLU A 122 -7.79 -1.18 13.71
CA GLU A 122 -6.73 -0.25 13.33
C GLU A 122 -7.00 0.43 11.98
N GLY A 123 -8.15 0.16 11.38
CA GLY A 123 -8.54 0.73 10.09
C GLY A 123 -8.18 -0.10 8.88
N MET A 124 -7.68 -1.32 9.08
CA MET A 124 -7.34 -2.19 7.96
C MET A 124 -8.59 -2.84 7.36
N ILE A 125 -8.58 -2.99 6.04
CA ILE A 125 -9.60 -3.72 5.31
C ILE A 125 -8.94 -4.43 4.13
N THR A 126 -9.29 -5.70 3.91
CA THR A 126 -8.84 -6.43 2.75
C THR A 126 -9.68 -6.07 1.53
N MET A 127 -9.13 -6.26 0.33
CA MET A 127 -9.88 -6.02 -0.90
C MET A 127 -11.13 -6.90 -0.95
N GLU A 128 -11.02 -8.16 -0.54
CA GLU A 128 -12.14 -9.09 -0.48
C GLU A 128 -13.28 -8.54 0.38
N LYS A 129 -12.96 -8.05 1.58
CA LYS A 129 -13.97 -7.49 2.48
C LYS A 129 -14.60 -6.22 1.90
N SER A 130 -13.80 -5.36 1.28
CA SER A 130 -14.30 -4.14 0.63
C SER A 130 -15.29 -4.47 -0.49
N ILE A 131 -14.97 -5.47 -1.30
CA ILE A 131 -15.85 -5.93 -2.38
C ILE A 131 -17.14 -6.50 -1.81
N GLU A 132 -17.04 -7.34 -0.77
CA GLU A 132 -18.22 -7.89 -0.10
C GLU A 132 -19.15 -6.81 0.45
N ASP A 133 -18.56 -5.74 1.01
CA ASP A 133 -19.34 -4.62 1.53
C ASP A 133 -20.09 -3.89 0.40
N LEU A 134 -19.44 -3.71 -0.75
CA LEU A 134 -20.10 -3.11 -1.92
C LEU A 134 -21.26 -3.96 -2.44
N ILE A 135 -21.08 -5.28 -2.48
CA ILE A 135 -22.13 -6.22 -2.87
C ILE A 135 -23.28 -6.14 -1.86
N GLY A 136 -22.97 -6.13 -0.57
CA GLY A 136 -23.97 -6.06 0.50
C GLY A 136 -24.81 -4.79 0.48
N ARG A 137 -24.21 -3.66 0.04
CA ARG A 137 -24.93 -2.40 -0.12
C ARG A 137 -25.71 -2.29 -1.43
N GLY A 138 -25.52 -3.27 -2.33
CA GLY A 138 -26.17 -3.23 -3.64
C GLY A 138 -25.49 -2.36 -4.68
N ASP A 139 -24.27 -1.89 -4.41
CA ASP A 139 -23.53 -1.03 -5.34
C ASP A 139 -23.03 -1.79 -6.55
N ILE A 140 -22.59 -3.04 -6.36
CA ILE A 140 -22.12 -3.90 -7.45
C ILE A 140 -22.78 -5.27 -7.35
N SER A 141 -22.75 -6.02 -8.46
CA SER A 141 -23.34 -7.35 -8.51
C SER A 141 -22.40 -8.39 -7.89
N ASN A 142 -22.99 -9.51 -7.44
CA ASN A 142 -22.23 -10.62 -6.89
C ASN A 142 -21.27 -11.24 -7.91
N ALA A 143 -21.54 -11.10 -9.20
CA ALA A 143 -20.67 -11.57 -10.28
C ALA A 143 -19.31 -10.87 -10.28
N GLU A 144 -19.22 -9.65 -9.75
CA GLU A 144 -17.96 -8.89 -9.70
C GLU A 144 -16.96 -9.43 -8.68
N LYS A 145 -17.40 -10.29 -7.76
CA LYS A 145 -16.57 -10.81 -6.67
C LYS A 145 -15.30 -11.51 -7.17
N ASN A 146 -15.38 -12.13 -8.35
CA ASN A 146 -14.26 -12.89 -8.92
C ASN A 146 -13.57 -12.19 -10.09
N SER A 147 -13.89 -10.94 -10.34
CA SER A 147 -13.30 -10.18 -11.45
C SER A 147 -11.94 -9.56 -11.13
#